data_802fe13018a4c1cf66ffb47ee927df25
#
_entry.id   802fe13018a4c1cf66ffb47ee927df25
#
_cell.length_a   1.000
_cell.length_b   1.000
_cell.length_c   1.000
_cell.angle_alpha   90.00
_cell.angle_beta   90.00
_cell.angle_gamma   90.00
#
_symmetry.space_group_name_H-M   'P 1'
#
loop_
_entity.id
_entity.type
_entity.pdbx_description
1 polymer ?
#
loop_
_entity_poly.entity_id
_entity_poly.type
_entity_poly.pdbx_seq_one_letter_code
_entity_poly.pdbx_strand_id
1 'polypeptide(L)'
;MAEVRPKMLGDEVEFYLPEIKRIIPVKCHPQYARAEELNTRYIRSELRGLYRDEAECQRNLTDLHALWACLVNPNAKDERIVKGAYWTSCWFTYDDIMSDAGWLGVMPAQAQEVIDDVLPALNGEDDGTGKKYRKAARDNILMMQPDMTPRQMKRYLRNLREYIDAFTDEVVMRARGEIPDWKTYLDMHVTSGCEANLTVLEYGQGFDLTEELETSKELREARRLVGESYVVVNDLFSFRKEYFQGDYGNAISVFMLNEGLQLQDAVEKLCGLIEEVERKFVEKREEILGSNIGTRPDVRAHLSELGYAIAGNLEWSYRTPRYNGAGHVWNGVRSGKVTITPERTIYHG
;
A
#
# COMPACT_ATOMS: atom_id res chain seq x y z
N MET A 1 7.19 24.68 15.44
CA MET A 1 7.95 24.24 14.25
C MET A 1 8.73 23.03 14.71
N ALA A 2 8.45 21.84 14.17
CA ALA A 2 9.29 20.69 14.43
C ALA A 2 10.71 21.02 13.95
N GLU A 3 11.70 20.74 14.78
CA GLU A 3 13.10 20.90 14.42
C GLU A 3 13.36 19.99 13.21
N VAL A 4 13.64 20.56 12.05
CA VAL A 4 13.96 19.77 10.85
C VAL A 4 15.22 18.97 11.19
N ARG A 5 15.08 17.64 11.34
CA ARG A 5 16.22 16.78 11.58
C ARG A 5 17.23 16.96 10.42
N PRO A 6 18.51 17.12 10.71
CA PRO A 6 19.49 17.24 9.65
C PRO A 6 19.51 15.98 8.81
N LYS A 7 19.68 16.12 7.49
CA LYS A 7 19.88 14.97 6.59
C LYS A 7 21.02 14.10 7.10
N MET A 8 20.75 12.83 7.37
CA MET A 8 21.76 11.86 7.82
C MET A 8 22.73 11.47 6.71
N LEU A 9 22.29 11.60 5.46
CA LEU A 9 23.00 11.23 4.24
C LEU A 9 23.02 12.43 3.29
N GLY A 10 23.91 12.41 2.29
CA GLY A 10 24.03 13.47 1.29
C GLY A 10 22.86 13.56 0.30
N ASP A 11 23.01 14.40 -0.73
CA ASP A 11 22.03 14.57 -1.82
C ASP A 11 22.14 13.45 -2.89
N GLU A 12 23.24 12.71 -2.90
CA GLU A 12 23.43 11.49 -3.66
C GLU A 12 23.88 10.39 -2.71
N VAL A 13 23.17 9.29 -2.69
CA VAL A 13 23.35 8.22 -1.73
C VAL A 13 23.46 6.90 -2.48
N GLU A 14 24.46 6.10 -2.12
CA GLU A 14 24.72 4.80 -2.72
C GLU A 14 24.63 3.70 -1.70
N PHE A 15 24.05 2.57 -2.12
CA PHE A 15 24.03 1.32 -1.37
C PHE A 15 24.00 0.13 -2.34
N TYR A 16 24.28 -1.05 -1.84
CA TYR A 16 24.11 -2.30 -2.56
C TYR A 16 22.77 -2.91 -2.19
N LEU A 17 21.89 -3.14 -3.17
CA LEU A 17 20.63 -3.86 -3.00
C LEU A 17 20.89 -5.36 -3.12
N PRO A 18 20.71 -6.17 -2.05
CA PRO A 18 20.79 -7.62 -2.15
C PRO A 18 19.73 -8.19 -3.09
N GLU A 19 19.99 -9.34 -3.68
CA GLU A 19 18.96 -10.09 -4.38
C GLU A 19 17.92 -10.60 -3.35
N ILE A 20 16.66 -10.19 -3.53
CA ILE A 20 15.54 -10.65 -2.70
C ILE A 20 15.02 -11.96 -3.30
N LYS A 21 15.27 -13.07 -2.60
CA LYS A 21 14.84 -14.41 -3.01
C LYS A 21 13.33 -14.53 -2.85
N ARG A 22 12.68 -15.03 -3.89
CA ARG A 22 11.23 -15.23 -3.92
C ARG A 22 10.88 -16.71 -3.95
N ILE A 23 9.82 -17.06 -3.20
CA ILE A 23 9.21 -18.39 -3.20
C ILE A 23 7.98 -18.38 -4.10
N ILE A 24 7.21 -17.29 -4.07
CA ILE A 24 5.92 -17.18 -4.76
C ILE A 24 6.14 -16.54 -6.15
N PRO A 25 5.63 -17.18 -7.23
CA PRO A 25 5.76 -16.62 -8.57
C PRO A 25 4.88 -15.38 -8.75
N VAL A 26 5.33 -14.45 -9.59
CA VAL A 26 4.54 -13.30 -10.02
C VAL A 26 3.52 -13.74 -11.07
N LYS A 27 2.30 -13.22 -10.95
CA LYS A 27 1.24 -13.36 -11.94
C LYS A 27 0.57 -12.01 -12.15
N CYS A 28 0.18 -11.71 -13.38
CA CYS A 28 -0.56 -10.51 -13.71
C CYS A 28 -1.92 -10.87 -14.32
N HIS A 29 -2.94 -10.11 -13.99
CA HIS A 29 -4.27 -10.29 -14.55
C HIS A 29 -4.29 -10.06 -16.07
N PRO A 30 -4.92 -10.92 -16.89
CA PRO A 30 -4.90 -10.80 -18.36
C PRO A 30 -5.57 -9.52 -18.89
N GLN A 31 -6.47 -8.90 -18.12
CA GLN A 31 -7.15 -7.66 -18.49
C GLN A 31 -6.35 -6.39 -18.11
N TYR A 32 -5.05 -6.48 -17.83
CA TYR A 32 -4.25 -5.31 -17.43
C TYR A 32 -4.38 -4.12 -18.39
N ALA A 33 -4.24 -4.34 -19.70
CA ALA A 33 -4.31 -3.26 -20.68
C ALA A 33 -5.66 -2.51 -20.65
N ARG A 34 -6.77 -3.25 -20.47
CA ARG A 34 -8.11 -2.66 -20.30
C ARG A 34 -8.24 -1.92 -18.97
N ALA A 35 -7.73 -2.52 -17.89
CA ALA A 35 -7.78 -1.90 -16.58
C ALA A 35 -6.99 -0.59 -16.57
N GLU A 36 -5.82 -0.54 -17.21
CA GLU A 36 -4.99 0.66 -17.34
C GLU A 36 -5.69 1.78 -18.12
N GLU A 37 -6.28 1.45 -19.30
CA GLU A 37 -7.02 2.42 -20.11
C GLU A 37 -8.19 3.04 -19.31
N LEU A 38 -8.98 2.20 -18.65
CA LEU A 38 -10.14 2.66 -17.89
C LEU A 38 -9.73 3.41 -16.62
N ASN A 39 -8.67 2.97 -15.93
CA ASN A 39 -8.14 3.64 -14.77
C ASN A 39 -7.58 5.03 -15.11
N THR A 40 -6.89 5.17 -16.22
CA THR A 40 -6.44 6.48 -16.74
C THR A 40 -7.62 7.45 -16.92
N ARG A 41 -8.74 6.98 -17.46
CA ARG A 41 -9.97 7.80 -17.61
C ARG A 41 -10.54 8.15 -16.23
N TYR A 42 -10.63 7.19 -15.32
CA TYR A 42 -11.13 7.39 -13.96
C TYR A 42 -10.33 8.44 -13.19
N ILE A 43 -9.00 8.38 -13.22
CA ILE A 43 -8.13 9.38 -12.59
C ILE A 43 -8.43 10.76 -13.14
N ARG A 44 -8.54 10.90 -14.46
CA ARG A 44 -8.78 12.19 -15.14
C ARG A 44 -10.17 12.76 -14.90
N SER A 45 -11.21 11.95 -14.81
CA SER A 45 -12.59 12.41 -14.63
C SER A 45 -12.99 12.52 -13.16
N GLU A 46 -12.73 11.50 -12.36
CA GLU A 46 -13.27 11.42 -11.00
C GLU A 46 -12.30 11.91 -9.92
N LEU A 47 -10.99 11.67 -10.09
CA LEU A 47 -10.00 12.04 -9.08
C LEU A 47 -9.32 13.39 -9.36
N ARG A 48 -9.47 13.96 -10.57
CA ARG A 48 -8.80 15.21 -10.95
C ARG A 48 -8.95 16.34 -9.93
N GLY A 49 -10.12 16.44 -9.32
CA GLY A 49 -10.44 17.46 -8.31
C GLY A 49 -9.70 17.30 -6.98
N LEU A 50 -9.11 16.13 -6.71
CA LEU A 50 -8.33 15.89 -5.50
C LEU A 50 -6.93 16.49 -5.59
N TYR A 51 -6.32 16.50 -6.78
CA TYR A 51 -4.96 16.99 -7.01
C TYR A 51 -4.88 18.52 -6.93
N ARG A 52 -3.75 19.04 -6.45
CA ARG A 52 -3.48 20.49 -6.38
C ARG A 52 -3.30 21.09 -7.77
N ASP A 53 -2.64 20.36 -8.68
CA ASP A 53 -2.31 20.83 -10.02
C ASP A 53 -2.29 19.68 -11.06
N GLU A 54 -1.97 20.03 -12.30
CA GLU A 54 -1.86 19.07 -13.39
C GLU A 54 -0.63 18.17 -13.25
N ALA A 55 0.45 18.66 -12.67
CA ALA A 55 1.67 17.87 -12.50
C ALA A 55 1.45 16.71 -11.51
N GLU A 56 0.68 16.92 -10.44
CA GLU A 56 0.27 15.83 -9.53
C GLU A 56 -0.63 14.81 -10.23
N CYS A 57 -1.60 15.28 -11.00
CA CYS A 57 -2.45 14.39 -11.77
C CYS A 57 -1.61 13.53 -12.74
N GLN A 58 -0.66 14.14 -13.44
CA GLN A 58 0.23 13.42 -14.37
C GLN A 58 1.15 12.42 -13.64
N ARG A 59 1.68 12.74 -12.46
CA ARG A 59 2.43 11.78 -11.64
C ARG A 59 1.56 10.55 -11.32
N ASN A 60 0.37 10.77 -10.78
CA ASN A 60 -0.55 9.69 -10.43
C ASN A 60 -0.94 8.81 -11.63
N LEU A 61 -1.06 9.39 -12.83
CA LEU A 61 -1.28 8.65 -14.07
C LEU A 61 -0.11 7.74 -14.46
N THR A 62 1.10 8.05 -14.03
CA THR A 62 2.31 7.26 -14.34
C THR A 62 2.68 6.24 -13.26
N ASP A 63 2.02 6.26 -12.10
CA ASP A 63 2.36 5.41 -10.95
C ASP A 63 1.99 3.94 -11.09
N LEU A 64 1.37 3.56 -12.22
CA LEU A 64 1.04 2.17 -12.58
C LEU A 64 0.09 1.50 -11.56
N HIS A 65 -0.90 2.22 -11.05
CA HIS A 65 -1.86 1.72 -10.07
C HIS A 65 -2.68 0.52 -10.59
N ALA A 66 -3.08 0.55 -11.87
CA ALA A 66 -3.77 -0.59 -12.48
C ALA A 66 -2.85 -1.83 -12.62
N LEU A 67 -1.54 -1.62 -12.84
CA LEU A 67 -0.58 -2.71 -12.82
C LEU A 67 -0.48 -3.33 -11.42
N TRP A 68 -0.42 -2.48 -10.37
CA TRP A 68 -0.44 -2.98 -8.99
C TRP A 68 -1.67 -3.83 -8.73
N ALA A 69 -2.87 -3.32 -9.00
CA ALA A 69 -4.12 -4.06 -8.83
C ALA A 69 -4.10 -5.41 -9.56
N CYS A 70 -3.60 -5.44 -10.81
CA CYS A 70 -3.52 -6.65 -11.62
C CYS A 70 -2.44 -7.65 -11.16
N LEU A 71 -1.38 -7.19 -10.51
CA LEU A 71 -0.34 -8.04 -9.94
C LEU A 71 -0.74 -8.63 -8.59
N VAL A 72 -1.44 -7.85 -7.74
CA VAL A 72 -1.85 -8.30 -6.41
C VAL A 72 -3.15 -9.10 -6.42
N ASN A 73 -3.96 -8.99 -7.48
CA ASN A 73 -5.22 -9.72 -7.62
C ASN A 73 -5.37 -10.36 -9.02
N PRO A 74 -4.43 -11.24 -9.43
CA PRO A 74 -4.36 -11.76 -10.80
C PRO A 74 -5.48 -12.75 -11.16
N ASN A 75 -6.26 -13.22 -10.20
CA ASN A 75 -7.39 -14.12 -10.43
C ASN A 75 -8.75 -13.46 -10.13
N ALA A 76 -8.79 -12.14 -10.03
CA ALA A 76 -10.04 -11.40 -9.93
C ALA A 76 -10.95 -11.67 -11.14
N LYS A 77 -12.25 -11.47 -10.98
CA LYS A 77 -13.18 -11.46 -12.11
C LYS A 77 -12.90 -10.25 -13.01
N ASP A 78 -13.04 -10.41 -14.31
CA ASP A 78 -12.68 -9.39 -15.33
C ASP A 78 -13.30 -8.01 -15.09
N GLU A 79 -14.58 -7.97 -14.66
CA GLU A 79 -15.27 -6.71 -14.34
C GLU A 79 -14.85 -6.12 -13.00
N ARG A 80 -14.35 -6.94 -12.07
CA ARG A 80 -13.94 -6.51 -10.73
C ARG A 80 -12.52 -6.03 -10.66
N ILE A 81 -11.62 -6.52 -11.52
CA ILE A 81 -10.25 -6.03 -11.55
C ILE A 81 -10.16 -4.55 -11.97
N VAL A 82 -11.05 -4.10 -12.86
CA VAL A 82 -11.14 -2.68 -13.23
C VAL A 82 -11.55 -1.83 -12.02
N LYS A 83 -12.55 -2.27 -11.27
CA LYS A 83 -12.97 -1.60 -10.01
C LYS A 83 -11.86 -1.65 -8.95
N GLY A 84 -11.09 -2.74 -8.88
CA GLY A 84 -9.89 -2.84 -8.06
C GLY A 84 -8.83 -1.79 -8.42
N ALA A 85 -8.60 -1.54 -9.72
CA ALA A 85 -7.71 -0.49 -10.18
C ALA A 85 -8.20 0.92 -9.78
N TYR A 86 -9.52 1.19 -9.90
CA TYR A 86 -10.11 2.45 -9.43
C TYR A 86 -9.96 2.61 -7.91
N TRP A 87 -10.19 1.54 -7.16
CA TRP A 87 -9.95 1.50 -5.72
C TRP A 87 -8.51 1.90 -5.39
N THR A 88 -7.56 1.25 -6.03
CA THR A 88 -6.12 1.53 -5.84
C THR A 88 -5.80 3.00 -6.10
N SER A 89 -6.23 3.55 -7.22
CA SER A 89 -5.97 4.96 -7.56
C SER A 89 -6.62 5.92 -6.58
N CYS A 90 -7.83 5.64 -6.12
CA CYS A 90 -8.54 6.48 -5.15
C CYS A 90 -7.79 6.51 -3.81
N TRP A 91 -7.52 5.33 -3.23
CA TRP A 91 -6.96 5.27 -1.88
C TRP A 91 -5.46 5.57 -1.84
N PHE A 92 -4.70 5.31 -2.90
CA PHE A 92 -3.32 5.80 -3.01
C PHE A 92 -3.26 7.33 -3.14
N THR A 93 -4.28 7.96 -3.74
CA THR A 93 -4.40 9.43 -3.74
C THR A 93 -4.67 9.96 -2.33
N TYR A 94 -5.50 9.29 -1.51
CA TYR A 94 -5.67 9.67 -0.09
C TYR A 94 -4.39 9.46 0.70
N ASP A 95 -3.69 8.37 0.48
CA ASP A 95 -2.38 8.11 1.08
C ASP A 95 -1.41 9.27 0.79
N ASP A 96 -1.26 9.66 -0.47
CA ASP A 96 -0.40 10.80 -0.84
C ASP A 96 -0.83 12.11 -0.18
N ILE A 97 -2.13 12.39 -0.09
CA ILE A 97 -2.65 13.60 0.56
C ILE A 97 -2.28 13.61 2.05
N MET A 98 -2.38 12.47 2.71
CA MET A 98 -2.26 12.36 4.17
C MET A 98 -0.83 12.06 4.63
N SER A 99 -0.04 11.36 3.83
CA SER A 99 1.31 10.93 4.22
C SER A 99 2.42 11.80 3.63
N ASP A 100 2.21 12.46 2.48
CA ASP A 100 3.25 13.30 1.85
C ASP A 100 3.51 14.56 2.69
N ALA A 101 4.72 14.70 3.21
CA ALA A 101 5.16 15.88 3.98
C ALA A 101 5.05 17.19 3.17
N GLY A 102 5.14 17.12 1.85
CA GLY A 102 4.91 18.26 0.95
C GLY A 102 3.43 18.61 0.76
N TRP A 103 2.50 17.84 1.31
CA TRP A 103 1.06 18.08 1.22
C TRP A 103 0.46 18.28 2.64
N LEU A 104 -0.21 17.28 3.22
CA LEU A 104 -0.83 17.38 4.57
C LEU A 104 -0.12 16.53 5.64
N GLY A 105 0.90 15.77 5.26
CA GLY A 105 1.57 14.80 6.12
C GLY A 105 2.20 15.36 7.41
N VAL A 106 2.36 16.68 7.51
CA VAL A 106 2.86 17.38 8.70
C VAL A 106 1.89 18.48 9.17
N MET A 107 0.63 18.46 8.73
CA MET A 107 -0.39 19.48 8.98
C MET A 107 -1.63 18.87 9.66
N PRO A 108 -1.57 18.51 10.97
CA PRO A 108 -2.63 17.76 11.65
C PRO A 108 -4.02 18.39 11.53
N ALA A 109 -4.14 19.71 11.64
CA ALA A 109 -5.43 20.40 11.57
C ALA A 109 -6.08 20.27 10.18
N GLN A 110 -5.30 20.45 9.10
CA GLN A 110 -5.79 20.33 7.73
C GLN A 110 -6.06 18.87 7.36
N ALA A 111 -5.24 17.94 7.84
CA ALA A 111 -5.47 16.52 7.69
C ALA A 111 -6.79 16.11 8.35
N GLN A 112 -7.08 16.63 9.56
CA GLN A 112 -8.34 16.38 10.25
C GLN A 112 -9.55 16.89 9.45
N GLU A 113 -9.45 18.02 8.76
CA GLU A 113 -10.55 18.51 7.89
C GLU A 113 -10.86 17.52 6.73
N VAL A 114 -9.85 16.86 6.18
CA VAL A 114 -10.06 15.81 5.16
C VAL A 114 -10.71 14.57 5.77
N ILE A 115 -10.25 14.14 6.93
CA ILE A 115 -10.82 13.01 7.67
C ILE A 115 -12.30 13.29 7.97
N ASP A 116 -12.63 14.45 8.55
CA ASP A 116 -14.00 14.85 8.88
C ASP A 116 -14.91 14.92 7.65
N ASP A 117 -14.36 15.31 6.49
CA ASP A 117 -15.11 15.30 5.23
C ASP A 117 -15.38 13.87 4.73
N VAL A 118 -14.48 12.92 4.94
CA VAL A 118 -14.61 11.54 4.44
C VAL A 118 -15.49 10.66 5.34
N LEU A 119 -15.43 10.86 6.66
CA LEU A 119 -16.08 9.99 7.67
C LEU A 119 -17.57 9.69 7.43
N PRO A 120 -18.44 10.66 7.04
CA PRO A 120 -19.84 10.35 6.77
C PRO A 120 -20.05 9.31 5.66
N ALA A 121 -19.18 9.31 4.63
CA ALA A 121 -19.27 8.29 3.58
C ALA A 121 -18.91 6.88 4.11
N LEU A 122 -17.93 6.80 5.03
CA LEU A 122 -17.53 5.54 5.66
C LEU A 122 -18.54 5.03 6.69
N ASN A 123 -19.29 5.93 7.35
CA ASN A 123 -20.32 5.58 8.30
C ASN A 123 -21.68 5.24 7.64
N GLY A 124 -21.81 5.42 6.32
CA GLY A 124 -23.09 5.27 5.63
C GLY A 124 -24.09 6.41 5.93
N GLU A 125 -23.60 7.56 6.40
CA GLU A 125 -24.37 8.72 6.82
C GLU A 125 -24.30 9.87 5.77
N ASP A 126 -23.79 9.56 4.58
CA ASP A 126 -23.59 10.57 3.54
C ASP A 126 -24.92 11.01 2.91
N ASP A 127 -25.25 12.28 3.05
CA ASP A 127 -26.42 12.95 2.49
C ASP A 127 -26.19 13.51 1.07
N GLY A 128 -25.03 13.24 0.48
CA GLY A 128 -24.65 13.74 -0.85
C GLY A 128 -24.10 15.17 -0.88
N THR A 129 -23.95 15.85 0.27
CA THR A 129 -23.56 17.27 0.35
C THR A 129 -22.07 17.51 0.60
N GLY A 130 -21.25 16.48 0.75
CA GLY A 130 -19.83 16.58 1.09
C GLY A 130 -18.97 17.31 0.08
N LYS A 131 -17.77 17.67 0.50
CA LYS A 131 -16.72 18.24 -0.32
C LYS A 131 -16.13 17.19 -1.29
N LYS A 132 -15.09 17.57 -2.01
CA LYS A 132 -14.43 16.71 -3.05
C LYS A 132 -13.91 15.37 -2.49
N TYR A 133 -13.41 15.36 -1.26
CA TYR A 133 -12.89 14.15 -0.64
C TYR A 133 -14.02 13.16 -0.32
N ARG A 134 -15.10 13.60 0.35
CA ARG A 134 -16.27 12.75 0.60
C ARG A 134 -16.86 12.18 -0.69
N LYS A 135 -16.99 13.02 -1.73
CA LYS A 135 -17.52 12.57 -3.02
C LYS A 135 -16.69 11.43 -3.61
N ALA A 136 -15.36 11.56 -3.66
CA ALA A 136 -14.49 10.53 -4.22
C ALA A 136 -14.55 9.21 -3.43
N ALA A 137 -14.51 9.27 -2.09
CA ALA A 137 -14.65 8.11 -1.22
C ALA A 137 -16.00 7.42 -1.41
N ARG A 138 -17.11 8.19 -1.35
CA ARG A 138 -18.46 7.69 -1.56
C ARG A 138 -18.62 6.98 -2.91
N ASP A 139 -18.21 7.63 -3.99
CA ASP A 139 -18.40 7.10 -5.34
C ASP A 139 -17.59 5.80 -5.52
N ASN A 140 -16.40 5.73 -4.92
CA ASN A 140 -15.58 4.52 -4.90
C ASN A 140 -16.24 3.38 -4.08
N ILE A 141 -16.83 3.68 -2.93
CA ILE A 141 -17.58 2.72 -2.11
C ILE A 141 -18.82 2.21 -2.85
N LEU A 142 -19.63 3.12 -3.38
CA LEU A 142 -20.88 2.79 -4.08
C LEU A 142 -20.63 1.95 -5.34
N MET A 143 -19.50 2.13 -6.00
CA MET A 143 -19.11 1.32 -7.15
C MET A 143 -18.94 -0.18 -6.79
N MET A 144 -18.45 -0.47 -5.58
CA MET A 144 -18.20 -1.84 -5.13
C MET A 144 -19.40 -2.47 -4.43
N GLN A 145 -20.24 -1.65 -3.80
CA GLN A 145 -21.35 -2.09 -2.95
C GLN A 145 -22.30 -3.13 -3.62
N PRO A 146 -22.70 -3.01 -4.90
CA PRO A 146 -23.64 -3.98 -5.51
C PRO A 146 -23.09 -5.40 -5.59
N ASP A 147 -21.78 -5.56 -5.51
CA ASP A 147 -21.08 -6.84 -5.66
C ASP A 147 -20.65 -7.45 -4.31
N MET A 148 -20.89 -6.76 -3.20
CA MET A 148 -20.57 -7.22 -1.85
C MET A 148 -21.83 -7.68 -1.10
N THR A 149 -21.68 -8.67 -0.21
CA THR A 149 -22.74 -8.98 0.76
C THR A 149 -22.84 -7.83 1.78
N PRO A 150 -24.00 -7.63 2.44
CA PRO A 150 -24.13 -6.62 3.50
C PRO A 150 -23.11 -6.79 4.63
N ARG A 151 -22.72 -8.02 4.96
CA ARG A 151 -21.75 -8.35 6.00
C ARG A 151 -20.33 -7.98 5.55
N GLN A 152 -19.98 -8.33 4.32
CA GLN A 152 -18.71 -7.96 3.71
C GLN A 152 -18.57 -6.43 3.59
N MET A 153 -19.62 -5.73 3.16
CA MET A 153 -19.64 -4.28 3.07
C MET A 153 -19.44 -3.63 4.44
N LYS A 154 -20.12 -4.13 5.48
CA LYS A 154 -19.94 -3.62 6.85
C LYS A 154 -18.49 -3.76 7.34
N ARG A 155 -17.85 -4.91 7.06
CA ARG A 155 -16.43 -5.13 7.39
C ARG A 155 -15.53 -4.21 6.56
N TYR A 156 -15.78 -4.07 5.28
CA TYR A 156 -15.03 -3.20 4.39
C TYR A 156 -15.04 -1.72 4.85
N LEU A 157 -16.22 -1.19 5.20
CA LEU A 157 -16.35 0.18 5.72
C LEU A 157 -15.62 0.35 7.06
N ARG A 158 -15.69 -0.64 7.95
CA ARG A 158 -14.91 -0.62 9.20
C ARG A 158 -13.40 -0.57 8.91
N ASN A 159 -12.90 -1.40 8.00
CA ASN A 159 -11.49 -1.45 7.67
C ASN A 159 -11.02 -0.15 6.98
N LEU A 160 -11.86 0.47 6.14
CA LEU A 160 -11.58 1.80 5.60
C LEU A 160 -11.57 2.88 6.68
N ARG A 161 -12.45 2.76 7.69
CA ARG A 161 -12.46 3.67 8.82
C ARG A 161 -11.16 3.55 9.63
N GLU A 162 -10.73 2.34 9.94
CA GLU A 162 -9.46 2.07 10.64
C GLU A 162 -8.26 2.63 9.86
N TYR A 163 -8.28 2.50 8.53
CA TYR A 163 -7.29 3.08 7.64
C TYR A 163 -7.23 4.63 7.74
N ILE A 164 -8.37 5.29 7.69
CA ILE A 164 -8.44 6.76 7.80
C ILE A 164 -8.07 7.25 9.20
N ASP A 165 -8.51 6.56 10.26
CA ASP A 165 -8.19 6.92 11.64
C ASP A 165 -6.68 6.83 11.93
N ALA A 166 -5.99 5.84 11.33
CA ALA A 166 -4.55 5.67 11.50
C ALA A 166 -3.71 6.83 10.94
N PHE A 167 -4.17 7.50 9.89
CA PHE A 167 -3.50 8.72 9.40
C PHE A 167 -3.43 9.82 10.45
N THR A 168 -4.41 9.91 11.35
CA THR A 168 -4.39 10.91 12.43
C THR A 168 -3.15 10.74 13.30
N ASP A 169 -2.85 9.51 13.71
CA ASP A 169 -1.71 9.21 14.56
C ASP A 169 -0.39 9.42 13.80
N GLU A 170 -0.30 8.97 12.56
CA GLU A 170 0.88 9.13 11.72
C GLU A 170 1.22 10.61 11.45
N VAL A 171 0.23 11.42 11.07
CA VAL A 171 0.42 12.86 10.82
C VAL A 171 0.86 13.58 12.09
N VAL A 172 0.27 13.25 13.25
CA VAL A 172 0.64 13.84 14.53
C VAL A 172 2.08 13.45 14.92
N MET A 173 2.44 12.18 14.79
CA MET A 173 3.81 11.71 15.08
C MET A 173 4.83 12.37 14.16
N ARG A 174 4.54 12.43 12.87
CA ARG A 174 5.41 13.07 11.86
C ARG A 174 5.58 14.57 12.16
N ALA A 175 4.49 15.28 12.49
CA ALA A 175 4.53 16.69 12.87
C ALA A 175 5.34 16.96 14.15
N ARG A 176 5.46 15.99 15.05
CA ARG A 176 6.28 16.03 16.27
C ARG A 176 7.72 15.58 16.05
N GLY A 177 8.03 15.00 14.87
CA GLY A 177 9.31 14.36 14.60
C GLY A 177 9.58 13.13 15.47
N GLU A 178 8.54 12.46 15.95
CA GLU A 178 8.62 11.23 16.73
C GLU A 178 8.90 10.05 15.80
N ILE A 179 9.80 9.16 16.23
CA ILE A 179 10.11 7.91 15.52
C ILE A 179 9.89 6.77 16.50
N PRO A 180 8.90 5.90 16.26
CA PRO A 180 8.61 4.78 17.14
C PRO A 180 9.69 3.70 17.03
N ASP A 181 9.72 2.77 17.99
CA ASP A 181 10.48 1.54 17.83
C ASP A 181 9.92 0.68 16.70
N TRP A 182 10.74 -0.26 16.19
CA TRP A 182 10.37 -1.09 15.04
C TRP A 182 9.05 -1.85 15.21
N LYS A 183 8.79 -2.39 16.39
CA LYS A 183 7.55 -3.15 16.63
C LYS A 183 6.33 -2.23 16.55
N THR A 184 6.38 -1.11 17.24
CA THR A 184 5.31 -0.10 17.21
C THR A 184 5.09 0.44 15.81
N TYR A 185 6.18 0.73 15.09
CA TYR A 185 6.17 1.16 13.69
C TYR A 185 5.41 0.17 12.81
N LEU A 186 5.82 -1.11 12.83
CA LEU A 186 5.24 -2.16 12.01
C LEU A 186 3.75 -2.39 12.34
N ASP A 187 3.40 -2.44 13.62
CA ASP A 187 2.02 -2.64 14.07
C ASP A 187 1.09 -1.51 13.60
N MET A 188 1.56 -0.26 13.65
CA MET A 188 0.82 0.90 13.14
C MET A 188 0.59 0.79 11.63
N HIS A 189 1.64 0.63 10.84
CA HIS A 189 1.55 0.62 9.38
C HIS A 189 0.79 -0.60 8.83
N VAL A 190 0.86 -1.77 9.48
CA VAL A 190 0.02 -2.92 9.11
C VAL A 190 -1.47 -2.60 9.35
N THR A 191 -1.78 -1.90 10.44
CA THR A 191 -3.18 -1.52 10.76
C THR A 191 -3.70 -0.46 9.79
N SER A 192 -2.88 0.53 9.46
CA SER A 192 -3.28 1.69 8.65
C SER A 192 -3.51 1.39 7.16
N GLY A 193 -3.00 0.34 6.57
CA GLY A 193 -3.03 0.23 5.11
C GLY A 193 -3.57 -1.08 4.54
N CYS A 194 -3.62 -2.14 5.32
CA CYS A 194 -3.65 -3.46 4.71
C CYS A 194 -5.01 -4.13 4.67
N GLU A 195 -5.81 -4.08 5.73
CA GLU A 195 -7.06 -4.85 5.83
C GLU A 195 -8.14 -4.41 4.83
N ALA A 196 -8.24 -3.11 4.52
CA ALA A 196 -9.16 -2.63 3.48
C ALA A 196 -8.79 -3.21 2.12
N ASN A 197 -7.51 -3.18 1.75
CA ASN A 197 -7.00 -3.78 0.52
C ASN A 197 -7.25 -5.30 0.47
N LEU A 198 -6.95 -6.03 1.55
CA LEU A 198 -7.17 -7.48 1.60
C LEU A 198 -8.66 -7.87 1.47
N THR A 199 -9.58 -6.97 1.84
CA THR A 199 -11.01 -7.14 1.56
C THR A 199 -11.32 -6.95 0.06
N VAL A 200 -10.58 -6.08 -0.63
CA VAL A 200 -10.70 -5.90 -2.10
C VAL A 200 -10.20 -7.13 -2.86
N LEU A 201 -9.22 -7.87 -2.34
CA LEU A 201 -8.80 -9.14 -2.94
C LEU A 201 -9.94 -10.18 -2.91
N GLU A 202 -10.65 -10.31 -1.78
CA GLU A 202 -11.84 -11.16 -1.68
C GLU A 202 -12.94 -10.70 -2.64
N TYR A 203 -13.21 -9.39 -2.65
CA TYR A 203 -14.16 -8.78 -3.59
C TYR A 203 -13.82 -9.14 -5.03
N GLY A 204 -12.57 -9.01 -5.43
CA GLY A 204 -12.11 -9.34 -6.78
C GLY A 204 -12.48 -10.75 -7.20
N GLN A 205 -12.31 -11.71 -6.32
CA GLN A 205 -12.63 -13.12 -6.56
C GLN A 205 -14.13 -13.45 -6.40
N GLY A 206 -14.89 -12.59 -5.72
CA GLY A 206 -16.32 -12.77 -5.47
C GLY A 206 -16.64 -13.66 -4.28
N PHE A 207 -15.77 -13.67 -3.28
CA PHE A 207 -15.97 -14.36 -2.01
C PHE A 207 -16.36 -13.39 -0.91
N ASP A 208 -16.96 -13.94 0.16
CA ASP A 208 -17.14 -13.26 1.44
C ASP A 208 -16.63 -14.21 2.54
N LEU A 209 -15.46 -13.90 3.06
CA LEU A 209 -14.79 -14.68 4.12
C LEU A 209 -14.96 -14.03 5.50
N THR A 210 -15.99 -13.22 5.70
CA THR A 210 -16.19 -12.51 6.99
C THR A 210 -16.30 -13.49 8.17
N GLU A 211 -17.04 -14.61 8.02
CA GLU A 211 -17.21 -15.60 9.07
C GLU A 211 -15.92 -16.34 9.40
N GLU A 212 -15.20 -16.72 8.37
CA GLU A 212 -13.91 -17.39 8.50
C GLU A 212 -12.89 -16.51 9.19
N LEU A 213 -12.87 -15.21 8.85
CA LEU A 213 -11.99 -14.24 9.47
C LEU A 213 -12.37 -13.92 10.93
N GLU A 214 -13.68 -14.02 11.28
CA GLU A 214 -14.11 -13.86 12.68
C GLU A 214 -13.71 -15.08 13.54
N THR A 215 -13.68 -16.27 12.97
CA THR A 215 -13.50 -17.52 13.70
C THR A 215 -12.10 -18.11 13.61
N SER A 216 -11.38 -17.94 12.49
CA SER A 216 -10.02 -18.47 12.33
C SER A 216 -8.94 -17.43 12.64
N LYS A 217 -8.18 -17.71 13.70
CA LYS A 217 -6.98 -16.94 14.05
C LYS A 217 -5.89 -17.09 12.97
N GLU A 218 -5.71 -18.30 12.47
CA GLU A 218 -4.68 -18.64 11.48
C GLU A 218 -4.89 -17.88 10.17
N LEU A 219 -6.16 -17.72 9.73
CA LEU A 219 -6.46 -16.94 8.53
C LEU A 219 -6.17 -15.44 8.73
N ARG A 220 -6.47 -14.90 9.93
CA ARG A 220 -6.07 -13.52 10.26
C ARG A 220 -4.55 -13.34 10.32
N GLU A 221 -3.82 -14.33 10.87
CA GLU A 221 -2.35 -14.31 10.88
C GLU A 221 -1.77 -14.34 9.46
N ALA A 222 -2.33 -15.14 8.55
CA ALA A 222 -1.90 -15.14 7.15
C ALA A 222 -2.12 -13.77 6.47
N ARG A 223 -3.26 -13.12 6.72
CA ARG A 223 -3.52 -11.76 6.22
C ARG A 223 -2.56 -10.73 6.82
N ARG A 224 -2.30 -10.81 8.13
CA ARG A 224 -1.32 -9.94 8.78
C ARG A 224 0.06 -10.04 8.13
N LEU A 225 0.52 -11.24 7.79
CA LEU A 225 1.80 -11.45 7.10
C LEU A 225 1.83 -10.77 5.72
N VAL A 226 0.70 -10.73 5.00
CA VAL A 226 0.60 -9.94 3.75
C VAL A 226 0.74 -8.45 4.05
N GLY A 227 0.10 -7.97 5.11
CA GLY A 227 0.25 -6.59 5.56
C GLY A 227 1.69 -6.24 5.92
N GLU A 228 2.36 -7.10 6.70
CA GLU A 228 3.78 -6.93 7.02
C GLU A 228 4.66 -6.89 5.76
N SER A 229 4.38 -7.77 4.77
CA SER A 229 5.06 -7.74 3.48
C SER A 229 4.85 -6.42 2.72
N TYR A 230 3.63 -5.87 2.75
CA TYR A 230 3.35 -4.60 2.12
C TYR A 230 4.18 -3.47 2.74
N VAL A 231 4.26 -3.40 4.07
CA VAL A 231 5.04 -2.39 4.79
C VAL A 231 6.52 -2.50 4.46
N VAL A 232 7.15 -3.67 4.66
CA VAL A 232 8.60 -3.82 4.46
C VAL A 232 9.04 -3.63 3.01
N VAL A 233 8.20 -3.97 2.04
CA VAL A 233 8.46 -3.72 0.61
C VAL A 233 8.25 -2.24 0.30
N ASN A 234 7.17 -1.62 0.78
CA ASN A 234 6.94 -0.20 0.61
C ASN A 234 8.16 0.59 1.08
N ASP A 235 8.61 0.35 2.30
CA ASP A 235 9.69 1.10 2.95
C ASP A 235 11.04 0.97 2.23
N LEU A 236 11.33 -0.20 1.66
CA LEU A 236 12.54 -0.37 0.87
C LEU A 236 12.55 0.52 -0.37
N PHE A 237 11.42 0.61 -1.07
CA PHE A 237 11.35 1.32 -2.34
C PHE A 237 10.95 2.79 -2.20
N SER A 238 10.13 3.13 -1.20
CA SER A 238 9.73 4.51 -0.91
C SER A 238 10.83 5.31 -0.21
N PHE A 239 11.86 4.66 0.35
CA PHE A 239 12.94 5.28 1.13
C PHE A 239 13.52 6.52 0.44
N ARG A 240 13.78 6.46 -0.88
CA ARG A 240 14.26 7.61 -1.64
C ARG A 240 13.29 8.80 -1.50
N LYS A 241 12.02 8.61 -1.83
CA LYS A 241 10.99 9.66 -1.83
C LYS A 241 10.88 10.28 -0.44
N GLU A 242 10.70 9.45 0.57
CA GLU A 242 10.47 9.88 1.95
C GLU A 242 11.70 10.55 2.57
N TYR A 243 12.87 9.94 2.40
CA TYR A 243 14.11 10.50 2.92
C TYR A 243 14.39 11.92 2.38
N PHE A 244 14.28 12.13 1.07
CA PHE A 244 14.52 13.43 0.48
C PHE A 244 13.42 14.46 0.76
N GLN A 245 12.24 14.03 1.17
CA GLN A 245 11.16 14.89 1.69
C GLN A 245 11.32 15.22 3.18
N GLY A 246 12.29 14.59 3.87
CA GLY A 246 12.49 14.76 5.31
C GLY A 246 11.50 13.93 6.15
N ASP A 247 10.83 12.95 5.54
CA ASP A 247 10.02 11.98 6.24
C ASP A 247 10.88 10.79 6.68
N TYR A 248 11.03 10.62 7.98
CA TYR A 248 11.79 9.51 8.58
C TYR A 248 10.86 8.39 9.10
N GLY A 249 9.59 8.44 8.80
CA GLY A 249 8.62 7.38 9.02
C GLY A 249 8.79 6.23 8.02
N ASN A 250 9.98 5.61 8.00
CA ASN A 250 10.37 4.53 7.10
C ASN A 250 11.29 3.56 7.84
N ALA A 251 11.14 2.25 7.64
CA ALA A 251 11.90 1.21 8.36
C ALA A 251 13.42 1.41 8.30
N ILE A 252 13.96 1.81 7.14
CA ILE A 252 15.41 2.10 7.01
C ILE A 252 15.79 3.22 7.97
N SER A 253 15.04 4.32 8.00
CA SER A 253 15.27 5.43 8.92
C SER A 253 15.09 5.01 10.38
N VAL A 254 14.09 4.20 10.69
CA VAL A 254 13.84 3.63 12.03
C VAL A 254 15.05 2.82 12.50
N PHE A 255 15.58 1.94 11.66
CA PHE A 255 16.76 1.13 12.00
C PHE A 255 18.03 1.99 12.18
N MET A 256 18.24 2.97 11.30
CA MET A 256 19.38 3.88 11.42
C MET A 256 19.32 4.74 12.68
N LEU A 257 18.16 5.26 13.05
CA LEU A 257 18.00 6.19 14.16
C LEU A 257 17.88 5.50 15.52
N ASN A 258 17.13 4.40 15.59
CA ASN A 258 16.85 3.74 16.87
C ASN A 258 17.84 2.62 17.19
N GLU A 259 18.43 1.97 16.18
CA GLU A 259 19.39 0.87 16.38
C GLU A 259 20.82 1.26 16.05
N GLY A 260 21.06 2.47 15.49
CA GLY A 260 22.39 2.97 15.13
C GLY A 260 22.99 2.28 13.91
N LEU A 261 22.20 1.63 13.06
CA LEU A 261 22.70 0.95 11.88
C LEU A 261 23.19 1.92 10.81
N GLN A 262 24.23 1.53 10.06
CA GLN A 262 24.58 2.22 8.84
C GLN A 262 23.53 1.89 7.74
N LEU A 263 23.45 2.75 6.70
CA LEU A 263 22.47 2.56 5.62
C LEU A 263 22.51 1.16 5.00
N GLN A 264 23.72 0.65 4.70
CA GLN A 264 23.87 -0.68 4.08
C GLN A 264 23.29 -1.78 4.98
N ASP A 265 23.59 -1.75 6.28
CA ASP A 265 23.11 -2.73 7.25
C ASP A 265 21.58 -2.65 7.41
N ALA A 266 21.01 -1.43 7.38
CA ALA A 266 19.57 -1.22 7.44
C ALA A 266 18.85 -1.76 6.20
N VAL A 267 19.41 -1.55 5.01
CA VAL A 267 18.91 -2.10 3.73
C VAL A 267 18.96 -3.63 3.75
N GLU A 268 20.08 -4.22 4.16
CA GLU A 268 20.26 -5.68 4.24
C GLU A 268 19.26 -6.30 5.24
N LYS A 269 19.09 -5.66 6.39
CA LYS A 269 18.11 -6.08 7.40
C LYS A 269 16.68 -6.06 6.82
N LEU A 270 16.32 -5.00 6.12
CA LEU A 270 14.99 -4.87 5.53
C LEU A 270 14.76 -5.90 4.41
N CYS A 271 15.75 -6.15 3.56
CA CYS A 271 15.69 -7.22 2.54
C CYS A 271 15.51 -8.60 3.20
N GLY A 272 16.22 -8.87 4.30
CA GLY A 272 16.05 -10.11 5.07
C GLY A 272 14.64 -10.25 5.66
N LEU A 273 14.03 -9.16 6.12
CA LEU A 273 12.65 -9.17 6.62
C LEU A 273 11.64 -9.45 5.49
N ILE A 274 11.86 -8.94 4.28
CA ILE A 274 11.01 -9.24 3.11
C ILE A 274 11.00 -10.74 2.82
N GLU A 275 12.17 -11.37 2.78
CA GLU A 275 12.30 -12.83 2.57
C GLU A 275 11.67 -13.63 3.72
N GLU A 276 11.88 -13.20 4.96
CA GLU A 276 11.36 -13.87 6.16
C GLU A 276 9.83 -13.84 6.20
N VAL A 277 9.20 -12.71 5.90
CA VAL A 277 7.75 -12.57 5.89
C VAL A 277 7.12 -13.45 4.81
N GLU A 278 7.69 -13.50 3.59
CA GLU A 278 7.20 -14.40 2.55
C GLU A 278 7.31 -15.87 2.97
N ARG A 279 8.42 -16.28 3.57
CA ARG A 279 8.62 -17.63 4.08
C ARG A 279 7.59 -17.99 5.17
N LYS A 280 7.38 -17.09 6.16
CA LYS A 280 6.38 -17.27 7.22
C LYS A 280 4.96 -17.40 6.64
N PHE A 281 4.65 -16.59 5.62
CA PHE A 281 3.36 -16.69 4.92
C PHE A 281 3.19 -18.05 4.25
N VAL A 282 4.20 -18.55 3.54
CA VAL A 282 4.14 -19.87 2.89
C VAL A 282 3.92 -20.98 3.93
N GLU A 283 4.64 -20.95 5.05
CA GLU A 283 4.46 -21.91 6.15
C GLU A 283 3.04 -21.84 6.73
N LYS A 284 2.53 -20.63 7.00
CA LYS A 284 1.18 -20.43 7.52
C LYS A 284 0.11 -20.87 6.51
N ARG A 285 0.31 -20.60 5.23
CA ARG A 285 -0.57 -21.09 4.15
C ARG A 285 -0.66 -22.61 4.13
N GLU A 286 0.46 -23.33 4.22
CA GLU A 286 0.47 -24.80 4.22
C GLU A 286 -0.20 -25.36 5.49
N GLU A 287 0.01 -24.72 6.66
CA GLU A 287 -0.70 -25.05 7.89
C GLU A 287 -2.22 -24.96 7.72
N ILE A 288 -2.71 -23.84 7.15
CA ILE A 288 -4.15 -23.65 6.92
C ILE A 288 -4.69 -24.65 5.90
N LEU A 289 -3.95 -24.88 4.80
CA LEU A 289 -4.35 -25.86 3.76
C LEU A 289 -4.46 -27.29 4.28
N GLY A 290 -3.73 -27.65 5.33
CA GLY A 290 -3.81 -28.93 6.03
C GLY A 290 -4.95 -29.02 7.07
N SER A 291 -5.63 -27.91 7.37
CA SER A 291 -6.70 -27.83 8.36
C SER A 291 -8.10 -28.00 7.76
N ASN A 292 -9.13 -28.08 8.62
CA ASN A 292 -10.52 -28.18 8.18
C ASN A 292 -10.95 -26.97 7.33
N ILE A 293 -10.59 -25.77 7.71
CA ILE A 293 -10.94 -24.55 6.96
C ILE A 293 -10.27 -24.52 5.57
N GLY A 294 -9.08 -25.13 5.46
CA GLY A 294 -8.33 -25.26 4.20
C GLY A 294 -8.96 -26.25 3.21
N THR A 295 -10.00 -27.00 3.59
CA THR A 295 -10.76 -27.83 2.64
C THR A 295 -11.71 -27.00 1.78
N ARG A 296 -12.03 -25.78 2.18
CA ARG A 296 -12.97 -24.90 1.47
C ARG A 296 -12.32 -24.30 0.22
N PRO A 297 -12.97 -24.36 -0.95
CA PRO A 297 -12.42 -23.86 -2.20
C PRO A 297 -12.15 -22.34 -2.20
N ASP A 298 -13.03 -21.54 -1.55
CA ASP A 298 -12.90 -20.10 -1.44
C ASP A 298 -11.72 -19.69 -0.55
N VAL A 299 -11.51 -20.36 0.59
CA VAL A 299 -10.34 -20.16 1.46
C VAL A 299 -9.04 -20.49 0.71
N ARG A 300 -9.00 -21.62 -0.01
CA ARG A 300 -7.83 -22.03 -0.81
C ARG A 300 -7.51 -21.00 -1.90
N ALA A 301 -8.53 -20.52 -2.60
CA ALA A 301 -8.37 -19.50 -3.63
C ALA A 301 -7.87 -18.18 -3.02
N HIS A 302 -8.44 -17.77 -1.87
CA HIS A 302 -7.99 -16.55 -1.18
C HIS A 302 -6.55 -16.66 -0.69
N LEU A 303 -6.13 -17.78 -0.11
CA LEU A 303 -4.75 -18.02 0.30
C LEU A 303 -3.77 -17.94 -0.89
N SER A 304 -4.19 -18.41 -2.06
CA SER A 304 -3.39 -18.26 -3.28
C SER A 304 -3.27 -16.80 -3.69
N GLU A 305 -4.35 -16.02 -3.60
CA GLU A 305 -4.37 -14.60 -3.93
C GLU A 305 -3.53 -13.78 -2.97
N LEU A 306 -3.58 -14.08 -1.67
CA LEU A 306 -2.71 -13.48 -0.67
C LEU A 306 -1.23 -13.69 -1.01
N GLY A 307 -0.86 -14.86 -1.51
CA GLY A 307 0.50 -15.12 -2.00
C GLY A 307 0.85 -14.26 -3.22
N TYR A 308 -0.05 -14.18 -4.21
CA TYR A 308 0.18 -13.30 -5.37
C TYR A 308 0.25 -11.82 -4.97
N ALA A 309 -0.46 -11.41 -3.94
CA ALA A 309 -0.39 -10.06 -3.41
C ALA A 309 1.02 -9.72 -2.88
N ILE A 310 1.65 -10.62 -2.14
CA ILE A 310 3.06 -10.49 -1.70
C ILE A 310 4.00 -10.34 -2.90
N ALA A 311 3.95 -11.30 -3.84
CA ALA A 311 4.83 -11.30 -4.99
C ALA A 311 4.59 -10.12 -5.94
N GLY A 312 3.32 -9.74 -6.13
CA GLY A 312 2.89 -8.67 -7.01
C GLY A 312 3.28 -7.29 -6.52
N ASN A 313 3.18 -7.05 -5.20
CA ASN A 313 3.58 -5.79 -4.59
C ASN A 313 5.09 -5.53 -4.78
N LEU A 314 5.93 -6.52 -4.53
CA LEU A 314 7.37 -6.42 -4.76
C LEU A 314 7.70 -6.19 -6.25
N GLU A 315 7.02 -6.88 -7.16
CA GLU A 315 7.22 -6.72 -8.61
C GLU A 315 6.85 -5.32 -9.10
N TRP A 316 5.72 -4.78 -8.62
CA TRP A 316 5.30 -3.43 -8.95
C TRP A 316 6.27 -2.37 -8.40
N SER A 317 6.81 -2.57 -7.20
CA SER A 317 7.71 -1.63 -6.56
C SER A 317 8.99 -1.37 -7.35
N TYR A 318 9.51 -2.39 -8.04
CA TYR A 318 10.62 -2.18 -9.00
C TYR A 318 10.23 -1.34 -10.22
N ARG A 319 8.95 -1.39 -10.62
CA ARG A 319 8.49 -0.83 -11.91
C ARG A 319 7.92 0.58 -11.79
N THR A 320 7.36 0.91 -10.64
CA THR A 320 6.59 2.15 -10.50
C THR A 320 7.46 3.40 -10.44
N PRO A 321 7.13 4.45 -11.23
CA PRO A 321 7.71 5.78 -11.07
C PRO A 321 7.44 6.41 -9.70
N ARG A 322 6.37 5.99 -8.99
CA ARG A 322 6.02 6.48 -7.65
C ARG A 322 7.22 6.43 -6.69
N TYR A 323 7.96 5.34 -6.69
CA TYR A 323 9.14 5.15 -5.84
C TYR A 323 10.44 5.53 -6.53
N ASN A 324 10.54 5.26 -7.82
CA ASN A 324 11.78 5.31 -8.56
C ASN A 324 12.03 6.66 -9.26
N GLY A 325 11.04 7.57 -9.25
CA GLY A 325 11.14 8.89 -9.85
C GLY A 325 10.51 8.98 -11.24
N ALA A 326 10.18 10.21 -11.64
CA ALA A 326 9.48 10.49 -12.89
C ALA A 326 10.24 9.95 -14.10
N GLY A 327 9.50 9.30 -15.02
CA GLY A 327 10.09 8.71 -16.23
C GLY A 327 10.85 7.41 -16.00
N HIS A 328 10.79 6.82 -14.80
CA HIS A 328 11.42 5.53 -14.54
C HIS A 328 10.88 4.43 -15.45
N VAL A 329 11.80 3.72 -16.08
CA VAL A 329 11.55 2.48 -16.82
C VAL A 329 12.47 1.41 -16.24
N TRP A 330 11.86 0.39 -15.63
CA TRP A 330 12.65 -0.66 -15.01
C TRP A 330 13.47 -1.45 -16.04
N ASN A 331 14.76 -1.56 -15.78
CA ASN A 331 15.73 -2.23 -16.65
C ASN A 331 15.89 -3.74 -16.40
N GLY A 332 15.11 -4.33 -15.48
CA GLY A 332 15.20 -5.75 -15.11
C GLY A 332 16.18 -6.06 -13.98
N VAL A 333 16.99 -5.10 -13.54
CA VAL A 333 17.98 -5.30 -12.45
C VAL A 333 17.26 -5.40 -11.11
N ARG A 334 17.54 -6.44 -10.34
CA ARG A 334 16.93 -6.75 -9.03
C ARG A 334 17.92 -6.69 -7.87
N SER A 335 19.21 -6.63 -8.16
CA SER A 335 20.28 -6.57 -7.17
C SER A 335 21.48 -5.83 -7.74
N GLY A 336 22.34 -5.35 -6.86
CA GLY A 336 23.54 -4.64 -7.28
C GLY A 336 23.60 -3.23 -6.70
N LYS A 337 24.52 -2.42 -7.23
CA LYS A 337 24.67 -1.03 -6.81
C LYS A 337 23.42 -0.22 -7.16
N VAL A 338 22.92 0.54 -6.20
CA VAL A 338 21.80 1.49 -6.36
C VAL A 338 22.28 2.88 -5.94
N THR A 339 21.97 3.86 -6.76
CA THR A 339 22.16 5.29 -6.42
C THR A 339 20.80 5.95 -6.33
N ILE A 340 20.53 6.66 -5.23
CA ILE A 340 19.32 7.47 -5.05
C ILE A 340 19.65 8.95 -4.98
N THR A 341 18.85 9.75 -5.66
CA THR A 341 18.86 11.22 -5.63
C THR A 341 17.46 11.75 -5.33
N PRO A 342 17.26 13.05 -5.06
CA PRO A 342 15.91 13.60 -4.92
C PRO A 342 14.98 13.26 -6.09
N GLU A 343 15.51 13.16 -7.32
CA GLU A 343 14.72 13.01 -8.53
C GLU A 343 14.46 11.53 -8.89
N ARG A 344 15.42 10.64 -8.61
CA ARG A 344 15.34 9.26 -9.13
C ARG A 344 16.17 8.22 -8.37
N THR A 345 15.78 6.96 -8.56
CA THR A 345 16.56 5.76 -8.24
C THR A 345 17.25 5.23 -9.51
N ILE A 346 18.53 4.91 -9.43
CA ILE A 346 19.33 4.35 -10.53
C ILE A 346 19.82 2.96 -10.11
N TYR A 347 19.39 1.94 -10.84
CA TYR A 347 19.87 0.56 -10.70
C TYR A 347 21.01 0.34 -11.70
N HIS A 348 22.22 0.09 -11.19
CA HIS A 348 23.38 -0.18 -12.00
C HIS A 348 23.45 -1.67 -12.35
N GLY A 349 23.36 -2.01 -13.62
CA GLY A 349 23.47 -3.37 -14.14
C GLY A 349 24.91 -3.81 -14.34
#